data_68924c25f8af8b6ab7a7b342db479d22
#
_entry.id   68924c25f8af8b6ab7a7b342db479d22
#
_cell.length_a   1.000
_cell.length_b   1.000
_cell.length_c   1.000
_cell.angle_alpha   90.00
_cell.angle_beta   90.00
_cell.angle_gamma   90.00
#
_symmetry.space_group_name_H-M   'P 1'
#
loop_
_entity.id
_entity.type
_entity.pdbx_description
1 polymer ?
#
loop_
_entity_poly.entity_id
_entity_poly.type
_entity_poly.pdbx_seq_one_letter_code
_entity_poly.pdbx_strand_id
1 'polypeptide(L)'
;MSTQVIACPALLDRRMDTILDKPQSLCDYAGKVVLVVNTASECGYTPQYDGLEALYRKYKSRGLVVLGFPMNDFGAQEPGSNKEIAAFCVNQYAIDFPMFSKTSLASNALFTDLTKATGQAPKWNFHKYLVDRGGKRVQSYGSAVTPQDPKLTSAIEKLLEEK
;
A
#
# COMPACT_ATOMS: atom_id res chain seq x y z
N MET A 1 -20.18 -27.98 -1.10
CA MET A 1 -19.16 -27.03 -0.55
C MET A 1 -19.71 -25.62 -0.68
N SER A 2 -19.96 -24.95 0.43
CA SER A 2 -20.35 -23.53 0.37
C SER A 2 -19.09 -22.69 0.13
N THR A 3 -19.02 -22.04 -1.01
CA THR A 3 -18.06 -20.97 -1.25
C THR A 3 -18.44 -19.82 -0.33
N GLN A 4 -17.62 -19.56 0.70
CA GLN A 4 -17.80 -18.36 1.49
C GLN A 4 -17.47 -17.15 0.62
N VAL A 5 -18.49 -16.35 0.33
CA VAL A 5 -18.30 -15.04 -0.31
C VAL A 5 -17.77 -14.10 0.77
N ILE A 6 -16.54 -13.66 0.62
CA ILE A 6 -15.95 -12.65 1.52
C ILE A 6 -16.58 -11.31 1.15
N ALA A 7 -17.28 -10.69 2.11
CA ALA A 7 -17.86 -9.37 1.92
C ALA A 7 -16.74 -8.34 1.76
N CYS A 8 -16.89 -7.41 0.83
CA CYS A 8 -15.95 -6.33 0.65
C CYS A 8 -16.14 -5.29 1.77
N PRO A 9 -15.12 -5.03 2.59
CA PRO A 9 -15.23 -3.99 3.63
C PRO A 9 -15.34 -2.60 2.98
N ALA A 10 -16.00 -1.69 3.69
CA ALA A 10 -16.24 -0.33 3.19
C ALA A 10 -14.95 0.38 2.74
N LEU A 11 -13.85 0.17 3.46
CA LEU A 11 -12.55 0.76 3.14
C LEU A 11 -12.06 0.36 1.74
N LEU A 12 -12.32 -0.88 1.32
CA LEU A 12 -11.87 -1.42 0.04
C LEU A 12 -12.94 -1.35 -1.05
N ASP A 13 -14.15 -0.92 -0.72
CA ASP A 13 -15.27 -0.89 -1.68
C ASP A 13 -15.17 0.35 -2.57
N ARG A 14 -14.15 0.33 -3.42
CA ARG A 14 -13.86 1.40 -4.39
C ARG A 14 -13.01 0.89 -5.53
N ARG A 15 -13.04 1.61 -6.64
CA ARG A 15 -12.17 1.37 -7.78
C ARG A 15 -11.14 2.48 -7.87
N MET A 16 -9.90 2.10 -8.21
CA MET A 16 -8.80 3.04 -8.44
C MET A 16 -8.02 2.57 -9.65
N ASP A 17 -7.47 3.51 -10.42
CA ASP A 17 -6.68 3.15 -11.58
C ASP A 17 -5.31 2.63 -11.18
N THR A 18 -4.87 1.56 -11.83
CA THR A 18 -3.50 1.05 -11.67
C THR A 18 -2.52 2.00 -12.36
N ILE A 19 -1.22 1.79 -12.12
CA ILE A 19 -0.15 2.55 -12.76
C ILE A 19 -0.16 2.40 -14.30
N LEU A 20 -0.84 1.38 -14.82
CA LEU A 20 -1.05 1.16 -16.26
C LEU A 20 -2.38 1.73 -16.75
N ASP A 21 -2.99 2.62 -15.98
CA ASP A 21 -4.25 3.30 -16.31
C ASP A 21 -5.44 2.35 -16.52
N LYS A 22 -5.47 1.24 -15.77
CA LYS A 22 -6.57 0.28 -15.81
C LYS A 22 -7.36 0.33 -14.50
N PRO A 23 -8.71 0.36 -14.56
CA PRO A 23 -9.51 0.33 -13.34
C PRO A 23 -9.33 -0.99 -12.59
N GLN A 24 -9.14 -0.88 -11.27
CA GLN A 24 -8.96 -2.01 -10.37
C GLN A 24 -9.91 -1.87 -9.20
N SER A 25 -10.70 -2.89 -8.91
CA SER A 25 -11.50 -2.94 -7.68
C SER A 25 -10.61 -3.32 -6.50
N LEU A 26 -10.62 -2.54 -5.43
CA LEU A 26 -9.90 -2.89 -4.21
C LEU A 26 -10.59 -4.03 -3.46
N CYS A 27 -11.84 -4.37 -3.81
CA CYS A 27 -12.53 -5.56 -3.29
C CYS A 27 -11.79 -6.86 -3.64
N ASP A 28 -10.95 -6.85 -4.68
CA ASP A 28 -10.11 -8.01 -5.03
C ASP A 28 -9.12 -8.36 -3.91
N TYR A 29 -8.88 -7.44 -2.98
CA TYR A 29 -8.00 -7.66 -1.84
C TYR A 29 -8.77 -7.95 -0.54
N ALA A 30 -10.09 -8.10 -0.60
CA ALA A 30 -10.90 -8.44 0.58
C ALA A 30 -10.42 -9.76 1.18
N GLY A 31 -10.32 -9.81 2.52
CA GLY A 31 -9.82 -10.97 3.23
C GLY A 31 -8.30 -11.05 3.36
N LYS A 32 -7.57 -10.18 2.68
CA LYS A 32 -6.10 -10.09 2.79
C LYS A 32 -5.70 -9.06 3.84
N VAL A 33 -4.50 -9.24 4.39
CA VAL A 33 -3.82 -8.18 5.15
C VAL A 33 -3.24 -7.21 4.11
N VAL A 34 -3.56 -5.93 4.24
CA VAL A 34 -3.20 -4.93 3.22
C VAL A 34 -2.24 -3.91 3.83
N LEU A 35 -1.10 -3.72 3.19
CA LEU A 35 -0.15 -2.66 3.54
C LEU A 35 -0.22 -1.58 2.45
N VAL A 36 -0.70 -0.41 2.83
CA VAL A 36 -0.86 0.74 1.92
C VAL A 36 0.29 1.72 2.14
N VAL A 37 0.98 2.09 1.07
CA VAL A 37 2.17 2.94 1.13
C VAL A 37 2.08 4.04 0.07
N ASN A 38 2.31 5.30 0.46
CA ASN A 38 2.50 6.38 -0.50
C ASN A 38 3.98 6.42 -0.90
N THR A 39 4.24 6.43 -2.19
CA THR A 39 5.58 6.19 -2.74
C THR A 39 6.10 7.37 -3.56
N ALA A 40 7.42 7.41 -3.75
CA ALA A 40 8.10 8.38 -4.59
C ALA A 40 9.40 7.79 -5.14
N SER A 41 9.82 8.27 -6.31
CA SER A 41 11.01 7.76 -7.02
C SER A 41 12.29 8.51 -6.71
N GLU A 42 12.19 9.70 -6.11
CA GLU A 42 13.35 10.59 -5.88
C GLU A 42 13.56 10.95 -4.40
N CYS A 43 13.04 10.14 -3.49
CA CYS A 43 13.12 10.34 -2.05
C CYS A 43 14.33 9.62 -1.44
N GLY A 44 14.86 10.15 -0.34
CA GLY A 44 15.87 9.43 0.45
C GLY A 44 15.38 8.08 0.96
N TYR A 45 14.07 7.91 1.12
CA TYR A 45 13.47 6.64 1.52
C TYR A 45 13.12 5.71 0.34
N THR A 46 13.34 6.12 -0.91
CA THR A 46 13.01 5.30 -2.10
C THR A 46 13.63 3.89 -2.05
N PRO A 47 14.83 3.67 -1.48
CA PRO A 47 15.35 2.31 -1.29
C PRO A 47 14.46 1.38 -0.45
N GLN A 48 13.49 1.91 0.29
CA GLN A 48 12.49 1.07 0.98
C GLN A 48 11.65 0.23 0.01
N TYR A 49 11.63 0.55 -1.28
CA TYR A 49 11.01 -0.32 -2.29
C TYR A 49 11.55 -1.75 -2.24
N ASP A 50 12.86 -1.93 -2.05
CA ASP A 50 13.45 -3.27 -1.92
C ASP A 50 12.85 -4.05 -0.77
N GLY A 51 12.74 -3.41 0.38
CA GLY A 51 12.18 -4.03 1.58
C GLY A 51 10.68 -4.31 1.46
N LEU A 52 9.94 -3.41 0.81
CA LEU A 52 8.50 -3.62 0.56
C LEU A 52 8.27 -4.81 -0.37
N GLU A 53 9.05 -4.91 -1.43
CA GLU A 53 8.96 -6.05 -2.35
C GLU A 53 9.35 -7.36 -1.66
N ALA A 54 10.38 -7.32 -0.79
CA ALA A 54 10.78 -8.49 0.00
C ALA A 54 9.66 -8.95 0.94
N LEU A 55 8.98 -8.01 1.62
CA LEU A 55 7.80 -8.33 2.45
C LEU A 55 6.70 -8.99 1.61
N TYR A 56 6.41 -8.41 0.46
CA TYR A 56 5.38 -8.91 -0.43
C TYR A 56 5.67 -10.36 -0.85
N ARG A 57 6.88 -10.62 -1.31
CA ARG A 57 7.29 -11.96 -1.75
C ARG A 57 7.25 -12.97 -0.61
N LYS A 58 7.69 -12.56 0.58
CA LYS A 58 7.73 -13.43 1.77
C LYS A 58 6.33 -13.84 2.24
N TYR A 59 5.39 -12.90 2.25
CA TYR A 59 4.08 -13.12 2.88
C TYR A 59 2.91 -13.23 1.91
N LYS A 60 3.14 -13.06 0.62
CA LYS A 60 2.09 -13.13 -0.41
C LYS A 60 1.24 -14.39 -0.32
N SER A 61 1.88 -15.54 -0.19
CA SER A 61 1.18 -16.85 -0.11
C SER A 61 0.36 -17.00 1.17
N ARG A 62 0.68 -16.23 2.21
CA ARG A 62 -0.05 -16.22 3.47
C ARG A 62 -1.16 -15.17 3.52
N GLY A 63 -1.28 -14.35 2.49
CA GLY A 63 -2.37 -13.39 2.35
C GLY A 63 -2.02 -11.92 2.54
N LEU A 64 -0.72 -11.55 2.47
CA LEU A 64 -0.33 -10.13 2.45
C LEU A 64 -0.39 -9.59 1.02
N VAL A 65 -0.93 -8.38 0.87
CA VAL A 65 -0.75 -7.58 -0.33
C VAL A 65 -0.19 -6.21 0.06
N VAL A 66 0.74 -5.71 -0.75
CA VAL A 66 1.29 -4.35 -0.63
C VAL A 66 0.73 -3.52 -1.78
N LEU A 67 0.17 -2.35 -1.47
CA LEU A 67 -0.39 -1.44 -2.47
C LEU A 67 0.40 -0.14 -2.45
N GLY A 68 1.05 0.19 -3.56
CA GLY A 68 1.85 1.39 -3.71
C GLY A 68 1.09 2.50 -4.43
N PHE A 69 1.10 3.71 -3.85
CA PHE A 69 0.38 4.88 -4.38
C PHE A 69 1.37 6.04 -4.57
N PRO A 70 1.89 6.24 -5.77
CA PRO A 70 2.79 7.37 -6.03
C PRO A 70 2.10 8.71 -5.78
N MET A 71 2.80 9.62 -5.09
CA MET A 71 2.32 10.97 -4.78
C MET A 71 3.46 11.97 -4.89
N ASN A 72 3.19 13.12 -5.51
CA ASN A 72 4.16 14.21 -5.65
C ASN A 72 4.04 15.28 -4.56
N ASP A 73 3.14 15.07 -3.58
CA ASP A 73 2.80 16.05 -2.55
C ASP A 73 3.95 16.36 -1.57
N PHE A 74 4.86 15.41 -1.38
CA PHE A 74 5.88 15.48 -0.35
C PHE A 74 7.25 15.79 -0.98
N GLY A 75 7.58 17.07 -1.01
CA GLY A 75 8.87 17.54 -1.55
C GLY A 75 8.99 17.45 -3.07
N ALA A 76 7.88 17.26 -3.78
CA ALA A 76 7.87 17.09 -5.24
C ALA A 76 8.85 15.99 -5.71
N GLN A 77 8.90 14.87 -4.99
CA GLN A 77 9.85 13.78 -5.23
C GLN A 77 9.27 12.66 -6.11
N GLU A 78 8.09 12.88 -6.72
CA GLU A 78 7.50 12.00 -7.73
C GLU A 78 7.01 12.81 -8.93
N PRO A 79 7.93 13.48 -9.67
CA PRO A 79 7.53 14.37 -10.77
C PRO A 79 7.19 13.65 -12.07
N GLY A 80 7.54 12.37 -12.20
CA GLY A 80 7.36 11.60 -13.42
C GLY A 80 5.91 11.25 -13.75
N SER A 81 5.69 10.82 -14.99
CA SER A 81 4.43 10.27 -15.44
C SER A 81 4.23 8.86 -14.89
N ASN A 82 3.01 8.33 -14.96
CA ASN A 82 2.72 6.94 -14.60
C ASN A 82 3.62 5.95 -15.35
N LYS A 83 3.84 6.20 -16.64
CA LYS A 83 4.72 5.35 -17.48
C LYS A 83 6.15 5.36 -16.98
N GLU A 84 6.67 6.54 -16.63
CA GLU A 84 8.03 6.69 -16.09
C GLU A 84 8.16 6.04 -14.72
N ILE A 85 7.17 6.20 -13.85
CA ILE A 85 7.15 5.57 -12.52
C ILE A 85 7.12 4.05 -12.65
N ALA A 86 6.25 3.52 -13.53
CA ALA A 86 6.14 2.08 -13.76
C ALA A 86 7.48 1.50 -14.24
N ALA A 87 8.14 2.15 -15.19
CA ALA A 87 9.44 1.74 -15.70
C ALA A 87 10.50 1.78 -14.59
N PHE A 88 10.53 2.83 -13.78
CA PHE A 88 11.45 2.96 -12.66
C PHE A 88 11.27 1.82 -11.65
N CYS A 89 10.04 1.52 -11.25
CA CYS A 89 9.75 0.45 -10.29
C CYS A 89 10.22 -0.92 -10.79
N VAL A 90 9.98 -1.23 -12.07
CA VAL A 90 10.39 -2.50 -12.66
C VAL A 90 11.92 -2.56 -12.82
N ASN A 91 12.52 -1.52 -13.41
CA ASN A 91 13.92 -1.54 -13.79
C ASN A 91 14.88 -1.42 -12.60
N GLN A 92 14.51 -0.63 -11.58
CA GLN A 92 15.39 -0.39 -10.43
C GLN A 92 15.13 -1.35 -9.27
N TYR A 93 13.88 -1.79 -9.07
CA TYR A 93 13.50 -2.55 -7.87
C TYR A 93 12.76 -3.84 -8.16
N ALA A 94 12.49 -4.16 -9.41
CA ALA A 94 11.73 -5.36 -9.82
C ALA A 94 10.42 -5.52 -9.04
N ILE A 95 9.69 -4.41 -8.86
CA ILE A 95 8.45 -4.38 -8.09
C ILE A 95 7.38 -5.25 -8.76
N ASP A 96 6.80 -6.15 -7.98
CA ASP A 96 5.72 -7.04 -8.41
C ASP A 96 4.42 -6.77 -7.65
N PHE A 97 4.46 -6.12 -6.49
CA PHE A 97 3.24 -5.74 -5.79
C PHE A 97 2.46 -4.67 -6.57
N PRO A 98 1.13 -4.62 -6.43
CA PRO A 98 0.30 -3.67 -7.17
C PRO A 98 0.69 -2.20 -6.95
N MET A 99 0.92 -1.50 -8.05
CA MET A 99 1.15 -0.07 -8.08
C MET A 99 -0.04 0.64 -8.72
N PHE A 100 -0.40 1.80 -8.19
CA PHE A 100 -1.55 2.57 -8.65
C PHE A 100 -1.11 3.85 -9.34
N SER A 101 -2.03 4.46 -10.08
CA SER A 101 -1.82 5.72 -10.77
C SER A 101 -1.45 6.82 -9.76
N LYS A 102 -0.55 7.70 -10.15
CA LYS A 102 -0.16 8.84 -9.32
C LYS A 102 -1.38 9.69 -8.99
N THR A 103 -1.56 9.96 -7.70
CA THR A 103 -2.63 10.84 -7.19
C THR A 103 -2.03 11.87 -6.26
N SER A 104 -2.79 12.93 -5.98
CA SER A 104 -2.51 13.78 -4.83
C SER A 104 -3.12 13.18 -3.57
N LEU A 105 -2.64 13.58 -2.40
CA LEU A 105 -3.23 13.15 -1.14
C LEU A 105 -4.70 13.59 -1.07
N ALA A 106 -5.00 14.83 -1.49
CA ALA A 106 -6.35 15.39 -1.46
C ALA A 106 -7.33 14.65 -2.39
N SER A 107 -6.85 14.09 -3.48
CA SER A 107 -7.68 13.37 -4.46
C SER A 107 -7.77 11.88 -4.21
N ASN A 108 -7.10 11.35 -3.18
CA ASN A 108 -7.07 9.93 -2.87
C ASN A 108 -7.99 9.62 -1.69
N ALA A 109 -9.21 9.17 -1.99
CA ALA A 109 -10.22 8.89 -0.98
C ALA A 109 -9.83 7.75 -0.02
N LEU A 110 -9.03 6.79 -0.47
CA LEU A 110 -8.52 5.73 0.40
C LEU A 110 -7.66 6.33 1.52
N PHE A 111 -6.73 7.21 1.18
CA PHE A 111 -5.87 7.87 2.17
C PHE A 111 -6.67 8.78 3.11
N THR A 112 -7.72 9.42 2.60
CA THR A 112 -8.63 10.21 3.45
C THR A 112 -9.25 9.32 4.54
N ASP A 113 -9.74 8.15 4.17
CA ASP A 113 -10.37 7.22 5.11
C ASP A 113 -9.36 6.58 6.06
N LEU A 114 -8.16 6.27 5.58
CA LEU A 114 -7.06 5.75 6.43
C LEU A 114 -6.62 6.79 7.46
N THR A 115 -6.55 8.06 7.07
CA THR A 115 -6.26 9.16 7.97
C THR A 115 -7.33 9.29 9.05
N LYS A 116 -8.61 9.19 8.67
CA LYS A 116 -9.71 9.24 9.65
C LYS A 116 -9.67 8.06 10.62
N ALA A 117 -9.37 6.87 10.12
CA ALA A 117 -9.33 5.66 10.94
C ALA A 117 -8.21 5.69 11.98
N THR A 118 -7.08 6.33 11.68
CA THR A 118 -5.90 6.35 12.54
C THR A 118 -5.67 7.67 13.26
N GLY A 119 -6.29 8.75 12.80
CA GLY A 119 -6.00 10.11 13.26
C GLY A 119 -4.64 10.63 12.78
N GLN A 120 -3.98 9.94 11.85
CA GLN A 120 -2.65 10.29 11.36
C GLN A 120 -2.61 10.30 9.84
N ALA A 121 -2.37 11.49 9.26
CA ALA A 121 -2.11 11.64 7.84
C ALA A 121 -0.63 11.35 7.54
N PRO A 122 -0.29 10.94 6.30
CA PRO A 122 1.11 10.90 5.90
C PRO A 122 1.76 12.27 6.05
N LYS A 123 2.98 12.30 6.61
CA LYS A 123 3.77 13.53 6.74
C LYS A 123 4.89 13.59 5.72
N TRP A 124 5.20 12.47 5.10
CA TRP A 124 6.25 12.35 4.10
C TRP A 124 6.02 11.11 3.24
N ASN A 125 6.89 10.88 2.27
CA ASN A 125 6.87 9.68 1.41
C ASN A 125 7.14 8.42 2.23
N PHE A 126 6.61 7.29 1.77
CA PHE A 126 6.76 5.96 2.40
C PHE A 126 6.16 5.86 3.81
N HIS A 127 5.10 6.62 4.07
CA HIS A 127 4.22 6.37 5.21
C HIS A 127 3.41 5.10 4.94
N LYS A 128 3.17 4.29 5.98
CA LYS A 128 2.51 2.99 5.83
C LYS A 128 1.25 2.92 6.67
N TYR A 129 0.21 2.31 6.10
CA TYR A 129 -0.99 1.93 6.82
C TYR A 129 -1.18 0.43 6.69
N LEU A 130 -1.30 -0.27 7.83
CA LEU A 130 -1.51 -1.70 7.88
C LEU A 130 -2.97 -1.98 8.23
N VAL A 131 -3.66 -2.70 7.36
CA VAL A 131 -5.10 -2.99 7.47
C VAL A 131 -5.29 -4.49 7.70
N ASP A 132 -6.12 -4.85 8.68
CA ASP A 132 -6.41 -6.24 9.01
C ASP A 132 -7.28 -6.91 7.93
N ARG A 133 -7.47 -8.22 8.04
CA ARG A 133 -8.23 -9.00 7.06
C ARG A 133 -9.69 -8.56 6.91
N GLY A 134 -10.28 -8.03 7.98
CA GLY A 134 -11.64 -7.52 7.96
C GLY A 134 -11.78 -6.10 7.41
N GLY A 135 -10.66 -5.43 7.14
CA GLY A 135 -10.65 -4.06 6.65
C GLY A 135 -11.15 -3.02 7.65
N LYS A 136 -11.09 -3.32 8.95
CA LYS A 136 -11.65 -2.47 10.01
C LYS A 136 -10.61 -1.85 10.93
N ARG A 137 -9.54 -2.60 11.26
CA ARG A 137 -8.46 -2.11 12.14
C ARG A 137 -7.31 -1.63 11.28
N VAL A 138 -6.90 -0.39 11.49
CA VAL A 138 -5.83 0.24 10.72
C VAL A 138 -4.77 0.75 11.69
N GLN A 139 -3.51 0.41 11.41
CA GLN A 139 -2.34 0.91 12.14
C GLN A 139 -1.50 1.78 11.21
N SER A 140 -0.97 2.88 11.74
CA SER A 140 -0.19 3.86 10.99
C SER A 140 1.28 3.78 11.40
N TYR A 141 2.18 3.80 10.41
CA TYR A 141 3.63 3.78 10.60
C TYR A 141 4.28 4.88 9.79
N GLY A 142 5.11 5.70 10.43
CA GLY A 142 5.80 6.80 9.76
C GLY A 142 6.83 6.34 8.73
N SER A 143 7.30 7.29 7.94
CA SER A 143 8.25 7.04 6.84
C SER A 143 9.53 6.35 7.30
N ALA A 144 10.05 6.70 8.48
CA ALA A 144 11.29 6.14 9.01
C ALA A 144 11.18 4.68 9.48
N VAL A 145 9.95 4.17 9.65
CA VAL A 145 9.74 2.75 9.98
C VAL A 145 10.02 1.94 8.71
N THR A 146 11.13 1.21 8.70
CA THR A 146 11.53 0.43 7.54
C THR A 146 10.62 -0.81 7.37
N PRO A 147 10.55 -1.36 6.15
CA PRO A 147 9.77 -2.58 5.93
C PRO A 147 10.17 -3.77 6.79
N GLN A 148 11.43 -3.86 7.22
CA GLN A 148 11.93 -4.95 8.07
C GLN A 148 11.91 -4.61 9.57
N ASP A 149 11.45 -3.41 9.95
CA ASP A 149 11.34 -3.04 11.36
C ASP A 149 10.42 -4.02 12.09
N PRO A 150 10.86 -4.60 13.23
CA PRO A 150 10.03 -5.54 13.99
C PRO A 150 8.67 -4.99 14.40
N LYS A 151 8.54 -3.68 14.58
CA LYS A 151 7.25 -3.04 14.86
C LYS A 151 6.23 -3.32 13.75
N LEU A 152 6.68 -3.29 12.50
CA LEU A 152 5.82 -3.55 11.35
C LEU A 152 5.70 -5.05 11.07
N THR A 153 6.82 -5.78 11.02
CA THR A 153 6.80 -7.21 10.66
C THR A 153 6.05 -8.05 11.68
N SER A 154 6.21 -7.76 12.98
CA SER A 154 5.45 -8.47 14.03
C SER A 154 3.95 -8.22 13.91
N ALA A 155 3.56 -6.98 13.59
CA ALA A 155 2.15 -6.64 13.39
C ALA A 155 1.57 -7.36 12.16
N ILE A 156 2.34 -7.43 11.06
CA ILE A 156 1.93 -8.16 9.85
C ILE A 156 1.71 -9.64 10.19
N GLU A 157 2.67 -10.29 10.84
CA GLU A 157 2.56 -11.71 11.17
C GLU A 157 1.37 -11.99 12.09
N LYS A 158 1.13 -11.13 13.07
CA LYS A 158 -0.01 -11.27 13.95
C LYS A 158 -1.34 -11.21 13.18
N LEU A 159 -1.47 -10.26 12.27
CA LEU A 159 -2.68 -10.13 11.46
C LEU A 159 -2.86 -11.30 10.48
N LEU A 160 -1.76 -11.82 9.93
CA LEU A 160 -1.80 -12.97 9.03
C LEU A 160 -2.29 -14.24 9.74
N GLU A 161 -2.01 -14.40 11.05
CA GLU A 161 -2.47 -15.53 11.86
C GLU A 161 -3.95 -15.42 12.21
N GLU A 162 -4.55 -14.25 12.19
CA GLU A 162 -5.98 -14.05 12.42
C GLU A 162 -6.79 -14.59 11.24
N LYS A 163 -7.97 -15.09 11.54
CA LYS A 163 -8.89 -15.61 10.53
C LYS A 163 -9.90 -14.57 10.07
#